data_3ca2251ebfa906131a412cc09bde5370
#
_entry.id   3ca2251ebfa906131a412cc09bde5370
#
_cell.length_a   1.000
_cell.length_b   1.000
_cell.length_c   1.000
_cell.angle_alpha   90.00
_cell.angle_beta   90.00
_cell.angle_gamma   90.00
#
_symmetry.space_group_name_H-M   'P 1'
#
loop_
_entity.id
_entity.type
_entity.pdbx_description
1 polymer ?
#
loop_
_entity_poly.entity_id
_entity_poly.type
_entity_poly.pdbx_seq_one_letter_code
_entity_poly.pdbx_strand_id
1 'polypeptide(L)'
;TDAFADTELKISFQGVAPELGESGYIRIYRKSDHKMVDEINMGESRVSIKDGETLLNTWMDIIGVTPQGSSVSRRVVNYYPARVEGNDFIIKPHQQRLDFDTEYYVVIDKNAIVQEDFAGIYGRAWTFKTKAAPVIHGPEYQLKISHADMNAHFYTLQGAIDYCAVNIDLNAQKIFQMDDGIYQEMIYLRDQSNITIKGNPNDNTAVNIQYDNSNDINGGIGGGTNIDQFAPTGTVVPSSGGRSVVILQGNSEHIRFENLTIENAYGWTLGKNGQAEALFIDNKSAALLNCRILSYQDTLLPGGGYNWFYNCYIAGGTDFIWGSGKVVLFEDCELHAPTGTRAVMQARVKAGYLGYVFDRCRFTVGAGYQSTLIYQFEPDNLTFLNCTFADTYGQNFVGENKPLVPNQPTVTEGCKMYGCTNESGAEFYNLIPEAVRATVRNLNESEFNANFGSREKIMSWDSNADASWFQE
;
A
#
# COMPACT_ATOMS: atom_id res chain seq x y z
N THR A 1 28.50 -8.90 -15.32
CA THR A 1 27.34 -8.05 -15.60
C THR A 1 27.09 -7.23 -14.37
N ASP A 2 27.00 -5.91 -14.52
CA ASP A 2 26.66 -5.05 -13.40
C ASP A 2 25.19 -5.23 -13.04
N ALA A 3 24.88 -5.35 -11.76
CA ALA A 3 23.54 -5.48 -11.22
C ALA A 3 23.21 -4.29 -10.30
N PHE A 4 21.95 -4.05 -10.01
CA PHE A 4 21.60 -3.09 -8.96
C PHE A 4 21.92 -3.68 -7.57
N ALA A 5 22.21 -2.83 -6.58
CA ALA A 5 22.41 -3.29 -5.21
C ALA A 5 21.12 -3.81 -4.55
N ASP A 6 19.96 -3.45 -5.10
CA ASP A 6 18.63 -3.86 -4.70
C ASP A 6 17.96 -4.83 -5.72
N THR A 7 18.77 -5.53 -6.51
CA THR A 7 18.32 -6.40 -7.60
C THR A 7 17.68 -7.70 -7.11
N GLU A 8 16.82 -8.27 -7.93
CA GLU A 8 16.52 -9.70 -7.90
C GLU A 8 17.54 -10.46 -8.76
N LEU A 9 17.78 -11.72 -8.40
CA LEU A 9 18.62 -12.63 -9.16
C LEU A 9 17.74 -13.64 -9.90
N LYS A 10 18.10 -13.99 -11.15
CA LYS A 10 17.26 -14.81 -12.00
C LYS A 10 18.02 -15.95 -12.66
N ILE A 11 17.42 -17.14 -12.66
CA ILE A 11 17.86 -18.30 -13.42
C ILE A 11 16.74 -18.68 -14.38
N SER A 12 17.04 -18.68 -15.69
CA SER A 12 16.08 -19.11 -16.71
C SER A 12 16.39 -20.54 -17.12
N PHE A 13 15.39 -21.41 -17.05
CA PHE A 13 15.47 -22.81 -17.46
C PHE A 13 14.92 -22.98 -18.87
N GLN A 14 15.46 -23.96 -19.61
CA GLN A 14 14.91 -24.36 -20.89
C GLN A 14 14.07 -25.64 -20.74
N GLY A 15 12.92 -25.68 -21.38
CA GLY A 15 12.04 -26.82 -21.33
C GLY A 15 11.04 -26.78 -20.18
N VAL A 16 11.20 -27.66 -19.19
CA VAL A 16 10.27 -27.77 -18.06
C VAL A 16 10.55 -26.64 -17.05
N ALA A 17 9.49 -25.99 -16.61
CA ALA A 17 9.57 -24.96 -15.58
C ALA A 17 10.15 -25.51 -14.27
N PRO A 18 10.93 -24.74 -13.52
CA PRO A 18 11.39 -25.15 -12.21
C PRO A 18 10.25 -25.08 -11.19
N GLU A 19 10.45 -25.78 -10.06
CA GLU A 19 9.60 -25.65 -8.89
C GLU A 19 10.47 -25.24 -7.67
N LEU A 20 9.83 -24.69 -6.66
CA LEU A 20 10.50 -24.34 -5.41
C LEU A 20 10.90 -25.61 -4.65
N GLY A 21 12.16 -25.70 -4.24
CA GLY A 21 12.61 -26.79 -3.38
C GLY A 21 12.15 -26.62 -1.93
N GLU A 22 12.11 -27.73 -1.20
CA GLU A 22 11.73 -27.77 0.21
C GLU A 22 12.93 -27.97 1.14
N SER A 23 14.14 -27.90 0.62
CA SER A 23 15.38 -28.04 1.40
C SER A 23 16.56 -27.43 0.65
N GLY A 24 17.68 -27.33 1.35
CA GLY A 24 18.88 -26.72 0.78
C GLY A 24 18.90 -25.19 0.96
N TYR A 25 19.94 -24.59 0.49
CA TYR A 25 20.23 -23.17 0.72
C TYR A 25 20.55 -22.45 -0.57
N ILE A 26 20.18 -21.17 -0.61
CA ILE A 26 20.69 -20.17 -1.56
C ILE A 26 21.53 -19.21 -0.75
N ARG A 27 22.81 -19.04 -1.12
CA ARG A 27 23.77 -18.21 -0.39
C ARG A 27 24.47 -17.23 -1.31
N ILE A 28 24.65 -16.02 -0.82
CA ILE A 28 25.38 -14.97 -1.52
C ILE A 28 26.63 -14.63 -0.70
N TYR A 29 27.76 -14.63 -1.36
CA TYR A 29 29.05 -14.35 -0.75
C TYR A 29 29.69 -13.13 -1.41
N ARG A 30 30.28 -12.25 -0.61
CA ARG A 30 31.15 -11.20 -1.11
C ARG A 30 32.47 -11.82 -1.57
N LYS A 31 32.88 -11.50 -2.81
CA LYS A 31 33.98 -12.19 -3.48
C LYS A 31 35.35 -11.84 -2.86
N SER A 32 35.54 -10.62 -2.33
CA SER A 32 36.82 -10.12 -1.82
C SER A 32 37.32 -10.85 -0.56
N ASP A 33 36.42 -11.26 0.32
CA ASP A 33 36.71 -11.87 1.61
C ASP A 33 35.99 -13.18 1.89
N HIS A 34 35.19 -13.66 0.94
CA HIS A 34 34.35 -14.84 1.06
C HIS A 34 33.33 -14.79 2.20
N LYS A 35 32.98 -13.60 2.67
CA LYS A 35 31.96 -13.42 3.69
C LYS A 35 30.59 -13.71 3.10
N MET A 36 29.85 -14.62 3.72
CA MET A 36 28.44 -14.81 3.43
C MET A 36 27.68 -13.57 3.86
N VAL A 37 26.99 -12.92 2.92
CA VAL A 37 26.22 -11.69 3.14
C VAL A 37 24.73 -11.97 3.20
N ASP A 38 24.28 -13.05 2.57
CA ASP A 38 22.89 -13.46 2.58
C ASP A 38 22.74 -14.98 2.52
N GLU A 39 21.73 -15.51 3.20
CA GLU A 39 21.37 -16.92 3.20
C GLU A 39 19.85 -17.09 3.22
N ILE A 40 19.34 -17.89 2.29
CA ILE A 40 17.95 -18.32 2.22
C ILE A 40 17.92 -19.84 2.42
N ASN A 41 17.33 -20.29 3.51
CA ASN A 41 17.15 -21.72 3.80
C ASN A 41 15.80 -22.19 3.27
N MET A 42 15.78 -22.91 2.15
CA MET A 42 14.55 -23.38 1.50
C MET A 42 13.74 -24.37 2.35
N GLY A 43 14.35 -24.95 3.39
CA GLY A 43 13.70 -25.85 4.35
C GLY A 43 13.06 -25.12 5.56
N GLU A 44 13.38 -23.85 5.74
CA GLU A 44 12.87 -23.06 6.87
C GLU A 44 11.50 -22.47 6.57
N SER A 45 10.86 -22.19 7.65
CA SER A 45 9.73 -21.32 7.91
C SER A 45 8.58 -21.29 6.94
N ARG A 46 7.48 -21.47 7.51
CA ARG A 46 6.17 -21.46 6.86
C ARG A 46 5.22 -20.69 7.75
N VAL A 47 4.51 -19.76 7.20
CA VAL A 47 3.38 -19.17 7.89
C VAL A 47 2.20 -20.10 7.71
N SER A 48 1.65 -20.64 8.80
CA SER A 48 0.38 -21.37 8.74
C SER A 48 -0.75 -20.39 8.53
N ILE A 49 -1.51 -20.58 7.46
CA ILE A 49 -2.72 -19.81 7.22
C ILE A 49 -3.91 -20.46 7.92
N LYS A 50 -4.95 -19.66 8.12
CA LYS A 50 -6.15 -19.95 8.90
C LYS A 50 -6.90 -21.26 8.53
N ASP A 51 -6.75 -21.73 7.31
CA ASP A 51 -7.44 -22.93 6.81
C ASP A 51 -6.54 -24.16 6.73
N GLY A 52 -5.42 -24.16 7.45
CA GLY A 52 -4.49 -25.28 7.48
C GLY A 52 -3.56 -25.38 6.29
N GLU A 53 -3.64 -24.46 5.34
CA GLU A 53 -2.64 -24.31 4.29
C GLU A 53 -1.36 -23.74 4.89
N THR A 54 -0.23 -24.25 4.46
CA THR A 54 1.08 -23.71 4.81
C THR A 54 1.59 -22.89 3.64
N LEU A 55 1.85 -21.60 3.89
CA LEU A 55 2.57 -20.78 2.94
C LEU A 55 4.01 -21.26 2.86
N LEU A 56 4.33 -21.85 1.72
CA LEU A 56 5.68 -22.30 1.44
C LEU A 56 6.57 -21.08 1.16
N ASN A 57 7.79 -21.12 1.68
CA ASN A 57 8.86 -20.19 1.33
C ASN A 57 8.63 -18.72 1.75
N THR A 58 8.03 -18.49 2.90
CA THR A 58 8.06 -17.16 3.52
C THR A 58 9.19 -17.09 4.55
N TRP A 59 9.92 -16.00 4.51
CA TRP A 59 11.02 -15.69 5.43
C TRP A 59 10.78 -14.36 6.10
N MET A 60 11.49 -14.13 7.20
CA MET A 60 11.52 -12.80 7.81
C MET A 60 12.59 -11.94 7.14
N ASP A 61 12.21 -10.73 6.80
CA ASP A 61 13.11 -9.67 6.36
C ASP A 61 12.84 -8.39 7.15
N ILE A 62 13.77 -7.45 7.06
CA ILE A 62 13.64 -6.11 7.66
C ILE A 62 13.57 -5.11 6.53
N ILE A 63 12.43 -4.45 6.39
CA ILE A 63 12.25 -3.39 5.40
C ILE A 63 12.35 -2.01 6.05
N GLY A 64 12.85 -1.06 5.26
CA GLY A 64 13.13 0.29 5.69
C GLY A 64 14.48 0.42 6.39
N VAL A 65 14.92 1.63 6.54
CA VAL A 65 16.10 2.01 7.29
C VAL A 65 15.73 3.06 8.32
N THR A 66 16.56 3.20 9.36
CA THR A 66 16.42 4.32 10.28
C THR A 66 16.97 5.58 9.62
N PRO A 67 16.14 6.58 9.29
CA PRO A 67 16.59 7.83 8.71
C PRO A 67 17.55 8.56 9.65
N GLN A 68 18.43 9.38 9.08
CA GLN A 68 19.39 10.15 9.84
C GLN A 68 18.68 11.08 10.84
N GLY A 69 19.02 10.96 12.12
CA GLY A 69 18.44 11.80 13.18
C GLY A 69 17.06 11.41 13.68
N SER A 70 16.49 10.27 13.23
CA SER A 70 15.21 9.77 13.71
C SER A 70 15.34 8.54 14.62
N SER A 71 14.24 8.15 15.27
CA SER A 71 14.12 6.87 15.97
C SER A 71 14.13 5.71 14.97
N VAL A 72 14.28 4.47 15.46
CA VAL A 72 14.25 3.28 14.60
C VAL A 72 12.99 3.25 13.73
N SER A 73 13.20 3.20 12.42
CA SER A 73 12.15 3.25 11.40
C SER A 73 12.21 2.04 10.48
N ARG A 74 12.40 0.85 11.06
CA ARG A 74 12.45 -0.41 10.33
C ARG A 74 11.30 -1.30 10.75
N ARG A 75 10.95 -2.22 9.88
CA ARG A 75 9.85 -3.12 10.07
C ARG A 75 10.25 -4.55 9.72
N VAL A 76 9.86 -5.49 10.57
CA VAL A 76 10.01 -6.91 10.30
C VAL A 76 8.78 -7.40 9.55
N VAL A 77 9.00 -8.09 8.45
CA VAL A 77 7.93 -8.66 7.61
C VAL A 77 8.24 -10.09 7.22
N ASN A 78 7.21 -10.88 6.98
CA ASN A 78 7.34 -12.11 6.22
C ASN A 78 7.27 -11.77 4.72
N TYR A 79 8.18 -12.33 3.93
CA TYR A 79 8.26 -12.11 2.48
C TYR A 79 8.57 -13.41 1.75
N TYR A 80 8.43 -13.41 0.45
CA TYR A 80 8.77 -14.54 -0.42
C TYR A 80 10.17 -14.35 -1.00
N PRO A 81 11.21 -15.09 -0.52
CA PRO A 81 12.59 -14.90 -0.99
C PRO A 81 12.85 -15.57 -2.34
N ALA A 82 11.98 -16.48 -2.76
CA ALA A 82 12.06 -17.15 -4.04
C ALA A 82 10.67 -17.37 -4.63
N ARG A 83 10.56 -17.25 -5.96
CA ARG A 83 9.33 -17.52 -6.71
C ARG A 83 9.65 -18.04 -8.11
N VAL A 84 8.65 -18.63 -8.74
CA VAL A 84 8.75 -19.12 -10.12
C VAL A 84 7.81 -18.30 -11.00
N GLU A 85 8.32 -17.77 -12.10
CA GLU A 85 7.57 -17.06 -13.13
C GLU A 85 7.85 -17.71 -14.49
N GLY A 86 6.91 -18.53 -14.97
CA GLY A 86 7.14 -19.34 -16.17
C GLY A 86 8.34 -20.25 -16.01
N ASN A 87 9.36 -20.07 -16.84
CA ASN A 87 10.61 -20.85 -16.78
C ASN A 87 11.71 -20.18 -15.95
N ASP A 88 11.41 -19.06 -15.29
CA ASP A 88 12.36 -18.32 -14.50
C ASP A 88 12.20 -18.64 -13.00
N PHE A 89 13.32 -18.95 -12.35
CA PHE A 89 13.43 -19.01 -10.91
C PHE A 89 14.04 -17.69 -10.43
N ILE A 90 13.28 -16.94 -9.65
CA ILE A 90 13.64 -15.60 -9.19
C ILE A 90 13.97 -15.65 -7.71
N ILE A 91 15.09 -15.07 -7.33
CA ILE A 91 15.59 -14.98 -5.97
C ILE A 91 15.58 -13.50 -5.58
N LYS A 92 14.90 -13.18 -4.49
CA LYS A 92 14.91 -11.86 -3.88
C LYS A 92 15.80 -11.89 -2.64
N PRO A 93 17.03 -11.39 -2.70
CA PRO A 93 17.88 -11.27 -1.52
C PRO A 93 17.18 -10.46 -0.43
N HIS A 94 17.52 -10.72 0.82
CA HIS A 94 17.10 -9.86 1.92
C HIS A 94 17.55 -8.42 1.66
N GLN A 95 16.75 -7.47 2.10
CA GLN A 95 17.05 -6.06 1.85
C GLN A 95 18.39 -5.64 2.49
N GLN A 96 19.06 -4.72 1.82
CA GLN A 96 20.34 -4.11 2.28
C GLN A 96 21.47 -5.11 2.50
N ARG A 97 21.47 -6.25 1.81
CA ARG A 97 22.55 -7.26 1.88
C ARG A 97 23.67 -7.03 0.87
N LEU A 98 23.36 -6.33 -0.20
CA LEU A 98 24.31 -6.07 -1.27
C LEU A 98 24.78 -4.61 -1.21
N ASP A 99 26.09 -4.44 -1.05
CA ASP A 99 26.76 -3.13 -1.11
C ASP A 99 26.91 -2.67 -2.57
N PHE A 100 27.02 -1.37 -2.80
CA PHE A 100 27.37 -0.82 -4.11
C PHE A 100 28.81 -1.17 -4.51
N ASP A 101 29.12 -1.18 -5.82
CA ASP A 101 30.44 -1.41 -6.43
C ASP A 101 31.15 -2.67 -5.91
N THR A 102 30.42 -3.72 -5.62
CA THR A 102 30.93 -4.91 -4.95
C THR A 102 30.70 -6.18 -5.77
N GLU A 103 31.70 -7.05 -5.83
CA GLU A 103 31.62 -8.34 -6.51
C GLU A 103 31.10 -9.43 -5.55
N TYR A 104 30.19 -10.24 -6.06
CA TYR A 104 29.56 -11.36 -5.35
C TYR A 104 29.61 -12.64 -6.15
N TYR A 105 29.43 -13.77 -5.46
CA TYR A 105 29.11 -15.05 -6.09
C TYR A 105 27.96 -15.73 -5.33
N VAL A 106 27.17 -16.51 -6.09
CA VAL A 106 25.99 -17.21 -5.60
C VAL A 106 26.25 -18.71 -5.56
N VAL A 107 25.88 -19.33 -4.47
CA VAL A 107 25.89 -20.79 -4.29
C VAL A 107 24.46 -21.27 -4.04
N ILE A 108 24.02 -22.26 -4.78
CA ILE A 108 22.67 -22.83 -4.67
C ILE A 108 22.78 -24.35 -4.54
N ASP A 109 22.27 -24.87 -3.43
CA ASP A 109 22.23 -26.29 -3.21
C ASP A 109 21.26 -26.97 -4.20
N LYS A 110 21.59 -28.18 -4.62
CA LYS A 110 20.79 -28.92 -5.62
C LYS A 110 19.29 -28.98 -5.27
N ASN A 111 18.97 -29.18 -4.00
CA ASN A 111 17.59 -29.36 -3.54
C ASN A 111 16.83 -28.05 -3.34
N ALA A 112 17.47 -26.90 -3.53
CA ALA A 112 16.82 -25.59 -3.40
C ALA A 112 15.91 -25.28 -4.60
N ILE A 113 16.15 -25.91 -5.74
CA ILE A 113 15.33 -25.80 -6.95
C ILE A 113 15.02 -27.21 -7.44
N VAL A 114 13.74 -27.50 -7.66
CA VAL A 114 13.30 -28.76 -8.25
C VAL A 114 13.23 -28.60 -9.77
N GLN A 115 14.19 -29.22 -10.46
CA GLN A 115 14.23 -29.29 -11.91
C GLN A 115 15.18 -30.44 -12.31
N GLU A 116 14.82 -31.25 -13.31
CA GLU A 116 15.46 -32.53 -13.61
C GLU A 116 16.98 -32.43 -13.82
N ASP A 117 17.42 -31.42 -14.54
CA ASP A 117 18.84 -31.22 -14.89
C ASP A 117 19.59 -30.26 -13.94
N PHE A 118 18.94 -29.78 -12.90
CA PHE A 118 19.58 -28.85 -11.97
C PHE A 118 20.48 -29.59 -10.97
N ALA A 119 21.77 -29.43 -11.11
CA ALA A 119 22.77 -30.06 -10.24
C ALA A 119 23.23 -29.18 -9.05
N GLY A 120 22.68 -27.96 -8.93
CA GLY A 120 23.15 -26.92 -8.00
C GLY A 120 24.13 -25.97 -8.67
N ILE A 121 24.43 -24.86 -8.00
CA ILE A 121 25.45 -23.90 -8.41
C ILE A 121 26.48 -23.80 -7.29
N TYR A 122 27.73 -24.14 -7.59
CA TYR A 122 28.78 -24.25 -6.57
C TYR A 122 30.02 -23.44 -6.95
N GLY A 123 30.83 -23.15 -5.93
CA GLY A 123 32.06 -22.39 -6.10
C GLY A 123 31.79 -20.96 -6.58
N ARG A 124 32.42 -20.58 -7.70
CA ARG A 124 32.27 -19.26 -8.33
C ARG A 124 31.67 -19.36 -9.74
N ALA A 125 30.85 -20.36 -9.99
CA ALA A 125 30.22 -20.55 -11.29
C ALA A 125 29.26 -19.42 -11.67
N TRP A 126 28.61 -18.80 -10.67
CA TRP A 126 27.76 -17.63 -10.88
C TRP A 126 28.32 -16.43 -10.08
N THR A 127 28.80 -15.44 -10.80
CA THR A 127 29.34 -14.19 -10.23
C THR A 127 28.63 -12.98 -10.84
N PHE A 128 28.47 -11.95 -10.06
CA PHE A 128 27.97 -10.65 -10.52
C PHE A 128 28.68 -9.52 -9.75
N LYS A 129 28.57 -8.31 -10.28
CA LYS A 129 29.03 -7.09 -9.61
C LYS A 129 27.87 -6.12 -9.50
N THR A 130 27.73 -5.46 -8.35
CA THR A 130 26.78 -4.37 -8.20
C THR A 130 27.33 -3.07 -8.77
N LYS A 131 26.41 -2.24 -9.26
CA LYS A 131 26.74 -0.89 -9.75
C LYS A 131 27.31 -0.01 -8.63
N ALA A 132 28.02 1.02 -9.00
CA ALA A 132 28.38 2.11 -8.08
C ALA A 132 27.13 2.80 -7.54
N ALA A 133 27.26 3.38 -6.35
CA ALA A 133 26.18 4.20 -5.80
C ALA A 133 25.78 5.30 -6.80
N PRO A 134 24.49 5.59 -6.95
CA PRO A 134 24.05 6.61 -7.89
C PRO A 134 24.56 8.00 -7.47
N VAL A 135 24.91 8.81 -8.46
CA VAL A 135 25.23 10.23 -8.25
C VAL A 135 23.96 11.03 -8.54
N ILE A 136 23.36 11.57 -7.49
CA ILE A 136 22.08 12.29 -7.57
C ILE A 136 22.30 13.71 -7.07
N HIS A 137 21.79 14.69 -7.80
CA HIS A 137 22.02 16.11 -7.52
C HIS A 137 20.74 16.83 -7.12
N GLY A 138 20.84 17.64 -6.05
CA GLY A 138 19.78 18.57 -5.65
C GLY A 138 19.79 19.90 -6.44
N PRO A 139 18.87 20.80 -6.17
CA PRO A 139 17.96 20.77 -5.00
C PRO A 139 16.74 19.84 -5.14
N GLU A 140 16.39 19.43 -6.33
CA GLU A 140 15.30 18.51 -6.62
C GLU A 140 15.90 17.17 -7.07
N TYR A 141 15.90 16.20 -6.15
CA TYR A 141 16.55 14.91 -6.37
C TYR A 141 15.64 14.00 -7.19
N GLN A 142 16.03 13.75 -8.45
CA GLN A 142 15.30 12.87 -9.37
C GLN A 142 15.95 11.49 -9.43
N LEU A 143 15.16 10.46 -9.15
CA LEU A 143 15.58 9.08 -9.15
C LEU A 143 14.74 8.28 -10.14
N LYS A 144 15.41 7.50 -11.01
CA LYS A 144 14.74 6.56 -11.90
C LYS A 144 14.79 5.16 -11.31
N ILE A 145 13.64 4.48 -11.32
CA ILE A 145 13.46 3.10 -10.87
C ILE A 145 13.01 2.27 -12.06
N SER A 146 13.71 1.18 -12.36
CA SER A 146 13.39 0.35 -13.52
C SER A 146 13.91 -1.08 -13.36
N HIS A 147 13.09 -2.04 -13.77
CA HIS A 147 13.52 -3.45 -13.92
C HIS A 147 14.23 -3.71 -15.27
N ALA A 148 14.00 -2.86 -16.26
CA ALA A 148 14.47 -3.06 -17.63
C ALA A 148 15.63 -2.15 -18.03
N ASP A 149 15.69 -0.92 -17.54
CA ASP A 149 16.72 0.04 -17.88
C ASP A 149 17.92 -0.04 -16.92
N MET A 150 19.00 -0.63 -17.36
CA MET A 150 20.22 -0.72 -16.58
C MET A 150 20.89 0.64 -16.30
N ASN A 151 20.42 1.75 -16.88
CA ASN A 151 20.88 3.10 -16.54
C ASN A 151 20.02 3.74 -15.42
N ALA A 152 18.95 3.09 -14.97
CA ALA A 152 18.20 3.55 -13.81
C ALA A 152 19.08 3.59 -12.55
N HIS A 153 18.64 4.31 -11.54
CA HIS A 153 19.34 4.43 -10.27
C HIS A 153 19.10 3.21 -9.37
N PHE A 154 17.88 2.70 -9.36
CA PHE A 154 17.43 1.59 -8.52
C PHE A 154 16.58 0.59 -9.30
N TYR A 155 16.58 -0.65 -8.81
CA TYR A 155 15.68 -1.70 -9.29
C TYR A 155 14.31 -1.64 -8.59
N THR A 156 14.31 -1.29 -7.28
CA THR A 156 13.13 -1.26 -6.42
C THR A 156 12.82 0.15 -5.91
N LEU A 157 11.54 0.42 -5.64
CA LEU A 157 11.12 1.66 -5.00
C LEU A 157 11.62 1.72 -3.55
N GLN A 158 11.56 0.60 -2.81
CA GLN A 158 12.04 0.57 -1.43
C GLN A 158 13.56 0.84 -1.34
N GLY A 159 14.35 0.32 -2.29
CA GLY A 159 15.79 0.62 -2.37
C GLY A 159 16.08 2.11 -2.55
N ALA A 160 15.30 2.79 -3.39
CA ALA A 160 15.40 4.24 -3.58
C ALA A 160 15.01 5.01 -2.30
N ILE A 161 13.93 4.63 -1.65
CA ILE A 161 13.47 5.23 -0.37
C ILE A 161 14.56 5.07 0.70
N ASP A 162 15.11 3.87 0.85
CA ASP A 162 16.15 3.56 1.85
C ASP A 162 17.43 4.35 1.59
N TYR A 163 17.85 4.44 0.33
CA TYR A 163 19.02 5.24 -0.06
C TYR A 163 18.84 6.73 0.31
N CYS A 164 17.67 7.30 0.00
CA CYS A 164 17.37 8.69 0.31
C CYS A 164 17.33 8.94 1.82
N ALA A 165 16.80 8.02 2.61
CA ALA A 165 16.73 8.12 4.06
C ALA A 165 18.09 8.30 4.73
N VAL A 166 19.16 7.78 4.11
CA VAL A 166 20.53 7.80 4.65
C VAL A 166 21.38 8.89 4.02
N ASN A 167 21.17 9.18 2.72
CA ASN A 167 22.11 9.96 1.93
C ASN A 167 21.60 11.36 1.53
N ILE A 168 20.31 11.64 1.72
CA ILE A 168 19.68 12.90 1.32
C ILE A 168 18.96 13.50 2.52
N ASP A 169 18.89 14.83 2.60
CA ASP A 169 18.10 15.51 3.62
C ASP A 169 16.66 15.02 3.61
N LEU A 170 16.13 14.70 4.79
CA LEU A 170 14.80 14.09 4.94
C LEU A 170 13.68 14.97 4.37
N ASN A 171 13.89 16.30 4.37
CA ASN A 171 12.91 17.27 3.88
C ASN A 171 13.21 17.79 2.47
N ALA A 172 14.31 17.35 1.85
CA ALA A 172 14.60 17.71 0.47
C ALA A 172 13.53 17.13 -0.49
N GLN A 173 13.26 17.83 -1.58
CA GLN A 173 12.37 17.34 -2.62
C GLN A 173 12.96 16.15 -3.37
N LYS A 174 12.22 15.06 -3.43
CA LYS A 174 12.60 13.81 -4.10
C LYS A 174 11.50 13.41 -5.08
N ILE A 175 11.89 13.11 -6.32
CA ILE A 175 10.99 12.62 -7.35
C ILE A 175 11.46 11.24 -7.78
N PHE A 176 10.63 10.25 -7.60
CA PHE A 176 10.87 8.87 -8.00
C PHE A 176 10.05 8.58 -9.26
N GLN A 177 10.72 8.47 -10.41
CA GLN A 177 10.10 8.09 -11.67
C GLN A 177 10.24 6.59 -11.87
N MET A 178 9.12 5.87 -11.90
CA MET A 178 9.06 4.43 -12.14
C MET A 178 8.77 4.17 -13.62
N ASP A 179 9.53 3.27 -14.23
CA ASP A 179 9.22 2.73 -15.57
C ASP A 179 8.08 1.70 -15.47
N ASP A 180 7.42 1.44 -16.60
CA ASP A 180 6.33 0.45 -16.68
C ASP A 180 6.79 -0.92 -16.17
N GLY A 181 5.95 -1.57 -15.38
CA GLY A 181 6.24 -2.88 -14.79
C GLY A 181 5.46 -3.19 -13.52
N ILE A 182 5.54 -4.45 -13.12
CA ILE A 182 5.02 -4.91 -11.83
C ILE A 182 6.18 -4.95 -10.84
N TYR A 183 6.08 -4.18 -9.79
CA TYR A 183 7.06 -4.09 -8.70
C TYR A 183 6.58 -4.92 -7.52
N GLN A 184 7.11 -6.14 -7.42
CA GLN A 184 6.74 -7.12 -6.38
C GLN A 184 7.42 -6.76 -5.05
N GLU A 185 6.90 -5.75 -4.35
CA GLU A 185 7.52 -5.25 -3.12
C GLU A 185 6.52 -4.69 -2.12
N MET A 186 6.85 -4.79 -0.85
CA MET A 186 6.18 -4.07 0.23
C MET A 186 6.95 -2.77 0.48
N ILE A 187 6.23 -1.66 0.57
CA ILE A 187 6.80 -0.34 0.78
C ILE A 187 6.58 0.13 2.21
N TYR A 188 7.64 0.57 2.85
CA TYR A 188 7.60 1.21 4.15
C TYR A 188 8.33 2.55 4.12
N LEU A 189 7.58 3.64 4.18
CA LEU A 189 8.09 4.99 4.18
C LEU A 189 7.73 5.67 5.51
N ARG A 190 8.76 6.08 6.24
CA ARG A 190 8.59 6.73 7.53
C ARG A 190 9.61 7.86 7.72
N ASP A 191 9.16 8.94 8.36
CA ASP A 191 9.99 10.08 8.77
C ASP A 191 10.79 10.74 7.63
N GLN A 192 10.32 10.65 6.40
CA GLN A 192 10.84 11.37 5.22
C GLN A 192 9.71 12.17 4.59
N SER A 193 10.02 13.34 4.06
CA SER A 193 9.03 14.28 3.51
C SER A 193 9.35 14.71 2.07
N ASN A 194 8.41 15.38 1.42
CA ASN A 194 8.56 15.96 0.09
C ASN A 194 8.96 14.91 -0.98
N ILE A 195 8.23 13.81 -1.00
CA ILE A 195 8.45 12.70 -1.95
C ILE A 195 7.29 12.64 -2.93
N THR A 196 7.60 12.65 -4.24
CA THR A 196 6.64 12.36 -5.29
C THR A 196 7.06 11.08 -6.02
N ILE A 197 6.18 10.10 -6.08
CA ILE A 197 6.35 8.82 -6.76
C ILE A 197 5.47 8.83 -8.00
N LYS A 198 6.07 8.71 -9.18
CA LYS A 198 5.39 8.84 -10.48
C LYS A 198 5.46 7.56 -11.28
N GLY A 199 4.30 7.14 -11.76
CA GLY A 199 4.16 6.10 -12.77
C GLY A 199 4.00 6.68 -14.18
N ASN A 200 3.19 6.01 -15.02
CA ASN A 200 2.96 6.38 -16.40
C ASN A 200 1.79 7.36 -16.54
N PRO A 201 2.00 8.60 -16.97
CA PRO A 201 0.93 9.60 -17.06
C PRO A 201 -0.15 9.28 -18.11
N ASN A 202 0.11 8.35 -19.01
CA ASN A 202 -0.85 7.94 -20.05
C ASN A 202 -1.61 6.66 -19.68
N ASP A 203 -1.11 5.89 -18.71
CA ASP A 203 -1.72 4.62 -18.30
C ASP A 203 -1.37 4.30 -16.84
N ASN A 204 -2.27 4.57 -15.92
CA ASN A 204 -2.08 4.30 -14.51
C ASN A 204 -2.11 2.80 -14.13
N THR A 205 -2.29 1.91 -15.10
CA THR A 205 -2.17 0.46 -14.93
C THR A 205 -0.78 -0.07 -15.29
N ALA A 206 0.02 0.73 -16.00
CA ALA A 206 1.32 0.31 -16.51
C ALA A 206 2.40 0.15 -15.43
N VAL A 207 2.30 0.91 -14.33
CA VAL A 207 3.14 0.76 -13.14
C VAL A 207 2.28 0.22 -12.00
N ASN A 208 2.60 -0.99 -11.52
CA ASN A 208 1.87 -1.61 -10.43
C ASN A 208 2.81 -2.00 -9.27
N ILE A 209 2.65 -1.33 -8.13
CA ILE A 209 3.27 -1.73 -6.86
C ILE A 209 2.37 -2.81 -6.26
N GLN A 210 2.82 -4.06 -6.33
CA GLN A 210 1.99 -5.22 -6.01
C GLN A 210 2.69 -6.14 -5.01
N TYR A 211 1.95 -6.67 -4.06
CA TYR A 211 2.43 -7.76 -3.22
C TYR A 211 1.28 -8.64 -2.73
N ASP A 212 1.55 -9.93 -2.49
CA ASP A 212 0.65 -10.85 -1.81
C ASP A 212 0.87 -10.72 -0.31
N ASN A 213 0.06 -9.88 0.36
CA ASN A 213 0.17 -9.62 1.78
C ASN A 213 -1.20 -9.66 2.47
N SER A 214 -1.25 -10.16 3.68
CA SER A 214 -2.51 -10.27 4.43
C SER A 214 -2.28 -10.36 5.94
N ASN A 215 -3.36 -10.33 6.70
CA ASN A 215 -3.32 -10.59 8.13
C ASN A 215 -2.77 -11.98 8.47
N ASP A 216 -2.97 -12.96 7.61
CA ASP A 216 -2.45 -14.32 7.80
C ASP A 216 -0.94 -14.40 7.56
N ILE A 217 -0.40 -13.55 6.69
CA ILE A 217 1.05 -13.49 6.39
C ILE A 217 1.80 -12.62 7.39
N ASN A 218 1.30 -11.40 7.63
CA ASN A 218 2.01 -10.39 8.42
C ASN A 218 1.25 -9.87 9.65
N GLY A 219 0.07 -10.42 9.97
CA GLY A 219 -0.74 -9.96 11.08
C GLY A 219 -0.05 -10.10 12.45
N GLY A 220 0.69 -11.19 12.66
CA GLY A 220 1.42 -11.45 13.90
C GLY A 220 2.69 -10.61 14.06
N ILE A 221 3.29 -10.15 12.99
CA ILE A 221 4.58 -9.42 12.97
C ILE A 221 4.37 -7.95 12.67
N GLY A 222 3.33 -7.59 11.98
CA GLY A 222 3.06 -6.22 11.59
C GLY A 222 1.66 -5.73 11.88
N GLY A 223 0.79 -6.58 12.39
CA GLY A 223 -0.63 -6.28 12.59
C GLY A 223 -0.99 -5.60 13.92
N GLY A 224 -0.09 -5.36 14.81
CA GLY A 224 -0.36 -4.73 16.10
C GLY A 224 0.85 -4.03 16.67
N THR A 225 1.91 -4.78 16.84
CA THR A 225 3.19 -4.26 17.31
C THR A 225 4.30 -4.84 16.46
N ASN A 226 5.03 -4.00 15.77
CA ASN A 226 6.33 -4.39 15.21
C ASN A 226 7.37 -4.28 16.31
N ILE A 227 7.92 -5.42 16.68
CA ILE A 227 9.16 -5.44 17.45
C ILE A 227 10.26 -5.51 16.42
N ASP A 228 11.02 -4.44 16.26
CA ASP A 228 12.29 -4.53 15.55
C ASP A 228 13.23 -5.38 16.39
N GLN A 229 13.23 -6.68 16.15
CA GLN A 229 14.07 -7.64 16.86
C GLN A 229 15.57 -7.35 16.72
N PHE A 230 15.92 -6.52 15.77
CA PHE A 230 17.30 -6.14 15.45
C PHE A 230 17.62 -4.71 15.88
N ALA A 231 16.65 -3.97 16.39
CA ALA A 231 16.93 -2.68 17.01
C ALA A 231 17.66 -2.88 18.33
N PRO A 232 18.70 -2.10 18.62
CA PRO A 232 19.47 -2.24 19.85
C PRO A 232 18.65 -2.09 21.15
N THR A 233 17.44 -1.60 21.08
CA THR A 233 16.60 -1.21 22.22
C THR A 233 15.23 -1.88 22.26
N GLY A 234 14.92 -2.82 21.36
CA GLY A 234 13.60 -3.47 21.32
C GLY A 234 12.45 -2.49 21.14
N THR A 235 12.65 -1.45 20.31
CA THR A 235 11.63 -0.42 20.08
C THR A 235 10.43 -1.05 19.40
N VAL A 236 9.28 -1.01 20.07
CA VAL A 236 8.00 -1.42 19.52
C VAL A 236 7.50 -0.31 18.63
N VAL A 237 7.35 -0.58 17.35
CA VAL A 237 6.69 0.33 16.41
C VAL A 237 5.23 -0.12 16.30
N PRO A 238 4.25 0.63 16.83
CA PRO A 238 2.86 0.28 16.66
C PRO A 238 2.53 0.22 15.17
N SER A 239 1.99 -0.88 14.70
CA SER A 239 1.59 -1.04 13.33
C SER A 239 0.30 -1.84 13.27
N SER A 240 -0.78 -1.15 12.95
CA SER A 240 -2.03 -1.79 12.53
C SER A 240 -2.04 -2.15 11.05
N GLY A 241 -0.96 -1.85 10.35
CA GLY A 241 -0.85 -1.98 8.90
C GLY A 241 0.18 -3.00 8.42
N GLY A 242 0.55 -3.99 9.25
CA GLY A 242 1.52 -5.03 8.87
C GLY A 242 1.20 -5.77 7.59
N ARG A 243 -0.05 -5.92 7.32
CA ARG A 243 -0.65 -6.58 6.17
C ARG A 243 -0.85 -5.66 4.94
N SER A 244 -0.45 -4.39 5.02
CA SER A 244 -0.55 -3.46 3.89
C SER A 244 0.64 -3.60 2.94
N VAL A 245 0.41 -3.34 1.65
CA VAL A 245 1.48 -3.31 0.63
C VAL A 245 2.28 -2.03 0.74
N VAL A 246 1.62 -0.89 0.81
CA VAL A 246 2.27 0.41 1.03
C VAL A 246 1.88 0.97 2.38
N ILE A 247 2.88 1.37 3.17
CA ILE A 247 2.70 1.98 4.48
C ILE A 247 3.44 3.31 4.53
N LEU A 248 2.69 4.37 4.84
CA LEU A 248 3.19 5.71 5.09
C LEU A 248 2.98 6.04 6.56
N GLN A 249 4.05 6.26 7.32
CA GLN A 249 3.96 6.49 8.78
C GLN A 249 4.85 7.61 9.30
N GLY A 250 4.64 7.93 10.56
CA GLY A 250 5.48 8.83 11.34
C GLY A 250 5.32 10.30 10.99
N ASN A 251 6.42 11.05 11.04
CA ASN A 251 6.41 12.48 10.76
C ASN A 251 6.49 12.83 9.27
N SER A 252 6.29 11.84 8.38
CA SER A 252 6.28 12.08 6.94
C SER A 252 5.17 13.05 6.55
N GLU A 253 5.49 13.99 5.68
CA GLU A 253 4.53 14.93 5.11
C GLU A 253 4.84 15.17 3.63
N HIS A 254 3.82 15.60 2.89
CA HIS A 254 3.94 15.86 1.45
C HIS A 254 4.40 14.62 0.66
N ILE A 255 3.75 13.48 0.91
CA ILE A 255 3.99 12.26 0.16
C ILE A 255 2.95 12.16 -0.94
N ARG A 256 3.38 12.09 -2.21
CA ARG A 256 2.52 12.08 -3.38
C ARG A 256 2.78 10.86 -4.26
N PHE A 257 1.70 10.22 -4.71
CA PHE A 257 1.71 9.20 -5.75
C PHE A 257 0.93 9.70 -6.95
N GLU A 258 1.46 9.48 -8.14
CA GLU A 258 0.82 9.92 -9.40
C GLU A 258 0.86 8.80 -10.45
N ASN A 259 -0.29 8.56 -11.11
CA ASN A 259 -0.38 7.74 -12.33
C ASN A 259 0.13 6.30 -12.17
N LEU A 260 -0.27 5.60 -11.12
CA LEU A 260 0.15 4.22 -10.86
C LEU A 260 -0.93 3.42 -10.12
N THR A 261 -0.73 2.12 -10.05
CA THR A 261 -1.55 1.19 -9.28
C THR A 261 -0.82 0.75 -8.01
N ILE A 262 -1.54 0.68 -6.91
CA ILE A 262 -1.14 0.02 -5.66
C ILE A 262 -2.11 -1.15 -5.44
N GLU A 263 -1.60 -2.37 -5.43
CA GLU A 263 -2.42 -3.56 -5.37
C GLU A 263 -1.98 -4.50 -4.25
N ASN A 264 -2.91 -4.89 -3.40
CA ASN A 264 -2.70 -6.08 -2.60
C ASN A 264 -3.26 -7.29 -3.36
N ALA A 265 -2.35 -8.09 -3.91
CA ALA A 265 -2.68 -9.21 -4.77
C ALA A 265 -3.44 -10.32 -4.03
N TYR A 266 -3.28 -10.45 -2.72
CA TYR A 266 -4.01 -11.42 -1.90
C TYR A 266 -5.52 -11.32 -2.11
N GLY A 267 -6.06 -10.12 -1.98
CA GLY A 267 -7.49 -9.90 -2.18
C GLY A 267 -7.89 -9.72 -3.63
N TRP A 268 -7.12 -9.00 -4.42
CA TRP A 268 -7.51 -8.59 -5.76
C TRP A 268 -7.23 -9.67 -6.82
N THR A 269 -5.96 -9.93 -7.08
CA THR A 269 -5.56 -10.87 -8.15
C THR A 269 -5.77 -12.34 -7.76
N LEU A 270 -5.49 -12.71 -6.49
CA LEU A 270 -5.61 -14.09 -6.03
C LEU A 270 -7.02 -14.43 -5.52
N GLY A 271 -7.88 -13.43 -5.32
CA GLY A 271 -9.27 -13.60 -4.89
C GLY A 271 -9.44 -14.27 -3.52
N LYS A 272 -8.44 -14.15 -2.65
CA LYS A 272 -8.47 -14.72 -1.29
C LYS A 272 -9.25 -13.82 -0.34
N ASN A 273 -9.92 -14.42 0.63
CA ASN A 273 -10.63 -13.69 1.68
C ASN A 273 -9.71 -13.42 2.87
N GLY A 274 -9.73 -12.21 3.36
CA GLY A 274 -8.97 -11.81 4.54
C GLY A 274 -8.58 -10.33 4.46
N GLN A 275 -8.22 -9.79 5.59
CA GLN A 275 -7.81 -8.39 5.72
C GLN A 275 -6.46 -8.18 5.05
N ALA A 276 -6.42 -7.27 4.08
CA ALA A 276 -5.29 -7.10 3.18
C ALA A 276 -5.30 -5.69 2.56
N GLU A 277 -4.81 -4.70 3.27
CA GLU A 277 -4.77 -3.34 2.74
C GLU A 277 -3.79 -3.22 1.58
N ALA A 278 -4.19 -2.52 0.53
CA ALA A 278 -3.26 -2.03 -0.48
C ALA A 278 -2.44 -0.85 0.09
N LEU A 279 -3.11 0.07 0.78
CA LEU A 279 -2.49 1.30 1.28
C LEU A 279 -2.92 1.63 2.71
N PHE A 280 -1.95 1.84 3.58
CA PHE A 280 -2.11 2.40 4.91
C PHE A 280 -1.39 3.75 5.03
N ILE A 281 -2.10 4.77 5.51
CA ILE A 281 -1.60 6.13 5.68
C ILE A 281 -1.78 6.55 7.14
N ASP A 282 -0.68 6.72 7.86
CA ASP A 282 -0.66 7.25 9.22
C ASP A 282 0.50 8.25 9.37
N ASN A 283 0.47 9.25 8.51
CA ASN A 283 1.45 10.34 8.43
C ASN A 283 0.75 11.71 8.50
N LYS A 284 1.49 12.80 8.30
CA LYS A 284 0.92 14.14 8.36
C LYS A 284 0.11 14.50 7.13
N SER A 285 0.62 14.20 5.94
CA SER A 285 -0.09 14.49 4.69
C SER A 285 0.32 13.58 3.54
N ALA A 286 -0.68 13.14 2.77
CA ALA A 286 -0.49 12.36 1.55
C ALA A 286 -1.49 12.78 0.47
N ALA A 287 -1.08 12.63 -0.80
CA ALA A 287 -1.94 12.85 -1.96
C ALA A 287 -1.74 11.72 -2.99
N LEU A 288 -2.85 11.26 -3.57
CA LEU A 288 -2.84 10.30 -4.67
C LEU A 288 -3.62 10.87 -5.85
N LEU A 289 -2.97 11.01 -6.99
CA LEU A 289 -3.53 11.61 -8.19
C LEU A 289 -3.53 10.60 -9.34
N ASN A 290 -4.70 10.37 -9.92
CA ASN A 290 -4.88 9.43 -11.02
C ASN A 290 -4.32 8.03 -10.72
N CYS A 291 -4.51 7.54 -9.49
CA CYS A 291 -4.03 6.24 -9.04
C CYS A 291 -5.16 5.21 -8.96
N ARG A 292 -4.76 3.93 -8.99
CA ARG A 292 -5.66 2.81 -8.69
C ARG A 292 -5.23 2.17 -7.37
N ILE A 293 -6.19 1.89 -6.49
CA ILE A 293 -5.93 1.26 -5.18
C ILE A 293 -6.84 0.03 -5.09
N LEU A 294 -6.23 -1.15 -5.11
CA LEU A 294 -6.93 -2.40 -5.35
C LEU A 294 -6.64 -3.42 -4.25
N SER A 295 -7.68 -3.95 -3.64
CA SER A 295 -7.67 -5.17 -2.84
C SER A 295 -9.12 -5.68 -2.71
N TYR A 296 -9.39 -6.52 -1.71
CA TYR A 296 -10.76 -6.99 -1.47
C TYR A 296 -11.26 -6.52 -0.10
N GLN A 297 -10.78 -7.07 1.00
CA GLN A 297 -11.14 -6.61 2.35
C GLN A 297 -10.11 -5.60 2.87
N ASP A 298 -10.60 -4.48 3.42
CA ASP A 298 -9.78 -3.44 4.06
C ASP A 298 -8.83 -2.69 3.10
N THR A 299 -9.18 -2.49 1.84
CA THR A 299 -8.28 -1.99 0.78
C THR A 299 -7.50 -0.73 1.14
N LEU A 300 -8.16 0.27 1.71
CA LEU A 300 -7.59 1.58 2.03
C LEU A 300 -7.81 1.95 3.49
N LEU A 301 -6.71 2.21 4.20
CA LEU A 301 -6.69 2.64 5.60
C LEU A 301 -6.07 4.03 5.75
N PRO A 302 -6.81 5.13 5.64
CA PRO A 302 -6.37 6.45 6.06
C PRO A 302 -6.48 6.56 7.59
N GLY A 303 -5.40 6.21 8.28
CA GLY A 303 -5.34 6.14 9.74
C GLY A 303 -5.12 7.48 10.43
N GLY A 304 -4.50 8.46 9.75
CA GLY A 304 -4.17 9.76 10.33
C GLY A 304 -4.02 10.86 9.27
N GLY A 305 -3.71 12.07 9.73
CA GLY A 305 -3.32 13.21 8.90
C GLY A 305 -4.36 13.73 7.93
N TYR A 306 -3.84 14.44 6.92
CA TYR A 306 -4.61 15.07 5.83
C TYR A 306 -4.32 14.30 4.54
N ASN A 307 -5.36 13.71 3.95
CA ASN A 307 -5.22 12.83 2.80
C ASN A 307 -6.12 13.33 1.66
N TRP A 308 -5.57 13.39 0.46
CA TRP A 308 -6.29 13.79 -0.74
C TRP A 308 -6.14 12.75 -1.84
N PHE A 309 -7.28 12.27 -2.35
CA PHE A 309 -7.39 11.36 -3.46
C PHE A 309 -8.11 12.09 -4.60
N TYR A 310 -7.43 12.26 -5.74
CA TYR A 310 -7.96 12.97 -6.89
C TYR A 310 -7.97 12.09 -8.13
N ASN A 311 -9.12 11.98 -8.77
CA ASN A 311 -9.31 11.15 -9.97
C ASN A 311 -8.80 9.71 -9.80
N CYS A 312 -9.04 9.11 -8.62
CA CYS A 312 -8.58 7.76 -8.30
C CYS A 312 -9.70 6.74 -8.51
N TYR A 313 -9.29 5.51 -8.89
CA TYR A 313 -10.13 4.33 -8.88
C TYR A 313 -9.80 3.48 -7.65
N ILE A 314 -10.75 3.31 -6.73
CA ILE A 314 -10.54 2.58 -5.48
C ILE A 314 -11.56 1.45 -5.44
N ALA A 315 -11.09 0.22 -5.33
CA ALA A 315 -11.97 -0.94 -5.39
C ALA A 315 -11.71 -1.96 -4.29
N GLY A 316 -12.80 -2.58 -3.82
CA GLY A 316 -12.75 -3.63 -2.83
C GLY A 316 -14.11 -4.25 -2.53
N GLY A 317 -14.12 -5.33 -1.75
CA GLY A 317 -15.32 -6.11 -1.47
C GLY A 317 -15.89 -5.95 -0.08
N THR A 318 -15.10 -5.68 0.94
CA THR A 318 -15.56 -5.60 2.33
C THR A 318 -14.79 -4.53 3.08
N ASP A 319 -15.53 -3.58 3.68
CA ASP A 319 -14.97 -2.50 4.51
C ASP A 319 -13.76 -1.84 3.83
N PHE A 320 -13.83 -1.70 2.50
CA PHE A 320 -12.64 -1.42 1.72
C PHE A 320 -12.09 0.00 1.89
N ILE A 321 -12.82 0.89 2.59
CA ILE A 321 -12.31 2.15 3.13
C ILE A 321 -12.61 2.15 4.63
N TRP A 322 -11.56 2.19 5.45
CA TRP A 322 -11.72 2.21 6.89
C TRP A 322 -10.62 3.03 7.57
N GLY A 323 -10.84 3.50 8.80
CA GLY A 323 -9.84 4.25 9.54
C GLY A 323 -10.32 5.63 10.01
N SER A 324 -9.40 6.45 10.51
CA SER A 324 -9.71 7.68 11.26
C SER A 324 -8.89 8.89 10.82
N GLY A 325 -8.64 9.05 9.54
CA GLY A 325 -7.94 10.22 9.01
C GLY A 325 -8.59 11.53 9.44
N LYS A 326 -7.80 12.55 9.70
CA LYS A 326 -8.26 13.85 10.22
C LYS A 326 -9.12 14.59 9.22
N VAL A 327 -8.61 14.69 7.99
CA VAL A 327 -9.34 15.12 6.80
C VAL A 327 -8.97 14.15 5.67
N VAL A 328 -9.95 13.48 5.12
CA VAL A 328 -9.76 12.56 3.99
C VAL A 328 -10.69 12.99 2.87
N LEU A 329 -10.14 13.70 1.89
CA LEU A 329 -10.88 14.20 0.73
C LEU A 329 -10.69 13.26 -0.46
N PHE A 330 -11.81 12.74 -0.95
CA PHE A 330 -11.92 12.09 -2.24
C PHE A 330 -12.60 13.04 -3.22
N GLU A 331 -11.95 13.33 -4.31
CA GLU A 331 -12.42 14.29 -5.30
C GLU A 331 -12.34 13.67 -6.70
N ASP A 332 -13.47 13.68 -7.41
CA ASP A 332 -13.60 13.07 -8.75
C ASP A 332 -13.21 11.56 -8.80
N CYS A 333 -13.35 10.83 -7.68
CA CYS A 333 -12.95 9.43 -7.58
C CYS A 333 -14.11 8.46 -7.93
N GLU A 334 -13.74 7.26 -8.37
CA GLU A 334 -14.66 6.13 -8.43
C GLU A 334 -14.37 5.13 -7.30
N LEU A 335 -15.39 4.86 -6.47
CA LEU A 335 -15.38 3.89 -5.39
C LEU A 335 -16.19 2.67 -5.86
N HIS A 336 -15.52 1.56 -6.17
CA HIS A 336 -16.13 0.42 -6.85
C HIS A 336 -16.17 -0.84 -5.99
N ALA A 337 -17.37 -1.41 -5.81
CA ALA A 337 -17.57 -2.72 -5.20
C ALA A 337 -17.80 -3.78 -6.31
N PRO A 338 -16.79 -4.55 -6.74
CA PRO A 338 -16.89 -5.46 -7.89
C PRO A 338 -17.86 -6.62 -7.66
N THR A 339 -17.99 -7.07 -6.43
CA THR A 339 -18.96 -8.05 -5.97
C THR A 339 -19.70 -7.45 -4.79
N GLY A 340 -20.93 -7.82 -4.52
CA GLY A 340 -21.68 -7.22 -3.39
C GLY A 340 -20.83 -7.18 -2.12
N THR A 341 -20.74 -6.02 -1.50
CA THR A 341 -19.99 -5.85 -0.25
C THR A 341 -20.92 -5.66 0.93
N ARG A 342 -20.42 -6.09 2.10
CA ARG A 342 -21.09 -5.81 3.38
C ARG A 342 -21.12 -4.30 3.66
N ALA A 343 -20.04 -3.59 3.37
CA ALA A 343 -19.99 -2.14 3.34
C ALA A 343 -18.80 -1.63 2.50
N VAL A 344 -19.00 -0.49 1.87
CA VAL A 344 -17.92 0.27 1.23
C VAL A 344 -17.02 0.87 2.31
N MET A 345 -17.65 1.50 3.33
CA MET A 345 -16.95 2.23 4.36
C MET A 345 -17.22 1.67 5.76
N GLN A 346 -16.15 1.56 6.53
CA GLN A 346 -16.16 1.35 7.96
C GLN A 346 -15.32 2.46 8.61
N ALA A 347 -15.80 3.69 8.54
CA ALA A 347 -15.11 4.83 9.10
C ALA A 347 -15.04 4.74 10.63
N ARG A 348 -13.97 5.30 11.21
CA ARG A 348 -13.75 5.36 12.65
C ARG A 348 -13.23 6.75 13.02
N VAL A 349 -13.97 7.76 12.61
CA VAL A 349 -13.55 9.15 12.71
C VAL A 349 -13.52 9.60 14.17
N LYS A 350 -12.40 10.09 14.62
CA LYS A 350 -12.25 10.59 16.00
C LYS A 350 -13.00 11.91 16.20
N ALA A 351 -13.47 12.15 17.41
CA ALA A 351 -14.10 13.41 17.78
C ALA A 351 -13.19 14.62 17.44
N GLY A 352 -13.76 15.64 16.83
CA GLY A 352 -13.05 16.85 16.40
C GLY A 352 -12.38 16.74 15.04
N TYR A 353 -12.42 15.58 14.36
CA TYR A 353 -11.96 15.44 12.99
C TYR A 353 -13.07 15.72 11.99
N LEU A 354 -12.73 16.27 10.83
CA LEU A 354 -13.69 16.43 9.73
C LEU A 354 -14.08 15.06 9.17
N GLY A 355 -13.13 14.12 9.15
CA GLY A 355 -13.34 12.79 8.63
C GLY A 355 -13.33 12.72 7.11
N TYR A 356 -14.25 11.95 6.55
CA TYR A 356 -14.29 11.65 5.12
C TYR A 356 -15.19 12.63 4.37
N VAL A 357 -14.65 13.25 3.33
CA VAL A 357 -15.39 14.11 2.40
C VAL A 357 -15.26 13.53 0.99
N PHE A 358 -16.37 13.23 0.36
CA PHE A 358 -16.46 12.78 -1.02
C PHE A 358 -17.08 13.90 -1.84
N ASP A 359 -16.33 14.45 -2.78
CA ASP A 359 -16.81 15.49 -3.69
C ASP A 359 -16.77 15.00 -5.15
N ARG A 360 -17.89 15.07 -5.85
CA ARG A 360 -18.06 14.60 -7.23
C ARG A 360 -17.62 13.15 -7.47
N CYS A 361 -17.72 12.30 -6.44
CA CYS A 361 -17.35 10.90 -6.54
C CYS A 361 -18.50 10.04 -7.09
N ARG A 362 -18.13 8.91 -7.70
CA ARG A 362 -19.05 7.88 -8.16
C ARG A 362 -18.92 6.64 -7.29
N PHE A 363 -20.03 6.20 -6.72
CA PHE A 363 -20.13 4.95 -5.95
C PHE A 363 -20.80 3.90 -6.82
N THR A 364 -20.03 2.96 -7.33
CA THR A 364 -20.46 1.95 -8.29
C THR A 364 -20.41 0.54 -7.71
N VAL A 365 -21.14 -0.38 -8.33
CA VAL A 365 -21.20 -1.79 -7.93
C VAL A 365 -21.17 -2.66 -9.16
N GLY A 366 -20.59 -3.84 -9.07
CA GLY A 366 -20.58 -4.81 -10.16
C GLY A 366 -21.97 -5.24 -10.56
N ALA A 367 -22.17 -5.52 -11.84
CA ALA A 367 -23.49 -5.83 -12.41
C ALA A 367 -24.17 -7.03 -11.70
N GLY A 368 -25.41 -6.83 -11.23
CA GLY A 368 -26.18 -7.85 -10.55
C GLY A 368 -25.89 -8.02 -9.06
N TYR A 369 -24.95 -7.25 -8.50
CA TYR A 369 -24.67 -7.28 -7.07
C TYR A 369 -25.38 -6.16 -6.31
N GLN A 370 -25.60 -6.40 -5.03
CA GLN A 370 -26.06 -5.40 -4.07
C GLN A 370 -24.94 -5.10 -3.08
N SER A 371 -24.85 -3.85 -2.65
CA SER A 371 -23.82 -3.40 -1.74
C SER A 371 -24.37 -2.44 -0.71
N THR A 372 -23.84 -2.47 0.49
CA THR A 372 -24.10 -1.51 1.56
C THR A 372 -23.04 -0.40 1.52
N LEU A 373 -23.45 0.86 1.75
CA LEU A 373 -22.53 1.97 1.68
C LEU A 373 -21.71 2.11 2.99
N ILE A 374 -22.39 2.10 4.13
CA ILE A 374 -21.77 2.39 5.43
C ILE A 374 -22.01 1.20 6.39
N TYR A 375 -20.94 0.75 7.04
CA TYR A 375 -21.02 -0.15 8.18
C TYR A 375 -20.61 0.59 9.45
N GLN A 376 -21.48 0.54 10.45
CA GLN A 376 -21.32 1.36 11.63
C GLN A 376 -20.43 0.74 12.70
N PHE A 377 -19.48 1.55 13.22
CA PHE A 377 -18.80 1.28 14.48
C PHE A 377 -18.93 2.43 15.48
N GLU A 378 -18.88 3.68 15.03
CA GLU A 378 -18.90 4.89 15.85
C GLU A 378 -19.66 6.01 15.13
N PRO A 379 -20.05 7.09 15.81
CA PRO A 379 -20.63 8.26 15.14
C PRO A 379 -19.57 8.88 14.23
N ASP A 380 -19.73 8.69 12.93
CA ASP A 380 -18.74 9.04 11.93
C ASP A 380 -19.07 10.33 11.18
N ASN A 381 -18.10 11.18 10.98
CA ASN A 381 -18.22 12.32 10.10
C ASN A 381 -17.98 11.90 8.65
N LEU A 382 -19.05 11.74 7.91
CA LEU A 382 -19.07 11.42 6.49
C LEU A 382 -19.82 12.51 5.72
N THR A 383 -19.19 13.09 4.72
CA THR A 383 -19.80 14.17 3.92
C THR A 383 -19.76 13.80 2.44
N PHE A 384 -20.93 13.81 1.79
CA PHE A 384 -21.10 13.49 0.38
C PHE A 384 -21.57 14.73 -0.37
N LEU A 385 -20.79 15.19 -1.34
CA LEU A 385 -21.02 16.43 -2.09
C LEU A 385 -21.06 16.13 -3.58
N ASN A 386 -22.18 16.42 -4.23
CA ASN A 386 -22.33 16.26 -5.69
C ASN A 386 -21.98 14.83 -6.19
N CYS A 387 -22.12 13.81 -5.35
CA CYS A 387 -21.79 12.43 -5.68
C CYS A 387 -22.90 11.74 -6.46
N THR A 388 -22.53 10.72 -7.26
CA THR A 388 -23.46 9.83 -7.93
C THR A 388 -23.35 8.42 -7.35
N PHE A 389 -24.48 7.82 -7.03
CA PHE A 389 -24.57 6.51 -6.39
C PHE A 389 -25.30 5.50 -7.27
N ALA A 390 -24.81 4.26 -7.32
CA ALA A 390 -25.59 3.15 -7.83
C ALA A 390 -26.89 2.99 -7.01
N ASP A 391 -27.97 2.60 -7.67
CA ASP A 391 -29.33 2.55 -7.05
C ASP A 391 -29.39 1.69 -5.79
N THR A 392 -28.59 0.63 -5.71
CA THR A 392 -28.53 -0.27 -4.56
C THR A 392 -28.21 0.44 -3.25
N TYR A 393 -27.41 1.51 -3.29
CA TYR A 393 -26.98 2.24 -2.09
C TYR A 393 -28.11 3.07 -1.45
N GLY A 394 -29.14 3.41 -2.20
CA GLY A 394 -30.30 4.12 -1.65
C GLY A 394 -30.97 3.33 -0.53
N GLN A 395 -31.36 2.10 -0.79
CA GLN A 395 -31.99 1.22 0.21
C GLN A 395 -30.98 0.59 1.19
N ASN A 396 -29.73 0.45 0.79
CA ASN A 396 -28.65 -0.13 1.59
C ASN A 396 -27.64 0.94 2.04
N PHE A 397 -28.12 2.12 2.42
CA PHE A 397 -27.28 3.24 2.85
C PHE A 397 -26.46 2.90 4.10
N VAL A 398 -27.09 2.24 5.06
CA VAL A 398 -26.46 1.76 6.31
C VAL A 398 -26.73 0.27 6.48
N GLY A 399 -25.71 -0.51 6.78
CA GLY A 399 -25.84 -1.92 7.09
C GLY A 399 -26.52 -2.18 8.43
N GLU A 400 -26.78 -3.46 8.75
CA GLU A 400 -27.40 -3.85 10.01
C GLU A 400 -26.64 -3.27 11.19
N ASN A 401 -27.33 -2.39 11.91
CA ASN A 401 -26.85 -1.78 13.15
C ASN A 401 -26.70 -2.85 14.23
N LYS A 402 -25.48 -3.26 14.47
CA LYS A 402 -25.12 -3.82 15.78
C LYS A 402 -24.31 -2.73 16.49
N PRO A 403 -24.95 -1.92 17.36
CA PRO A 403 -24.18 -0.98 18.16
C PRO A 403 -23.17 -1.79 18.96
N LEU A 404 -21.90 -1.55 18.74
CA LEU A 404 -20.83 -2.18 19.51
C LEU A 404 -20.85 -1.74 20.96
N VAL A 405 -21.50 -0.60 21.24
CA VAL A 405 -21.69 -0.06 22.57
C VAL A 405 -23.15 0.33 22.74
N PRO A 406 -23.84 -0.16 23.78
CA PRO A 406 -25.20 0.27 24.09
C PRO A 406 -25.24 1.79 24.30
N ASN A 407 -26.25 2.46 23.72
CA ASN A 407 -26.52 3.89 23.81
C ASN A 407 -25.57 4.82 23.01
N GLN A 408 -24.83 4.32 22.02
CA GLN A 408 -24.18 5.22 21.07
C GLN A 408 -25.16 5.71 20.01
N PRO A 409 -24.99 6.96 19.54
CA PRO A 409 -25.82 7.51 18.48
C PRO A 409 -25.70 6.67 17.21
N THR A 410 -26.74 6.72 16.39
CA THR A 410 -26.71 6.04 15.08
C THR A 410 -25.68 6.73 14.19
N VAL A 411 -25.04 5.97 13.33
CA VAL A 411 -24.00 6.40 12.37
C VAL A 411 -24.30 7.65 11.62
N THR A 412 -25.55 7.77 11.27
CA THR A 412 -26.00 8.82 10.36
C THR A 412 -26.06 10.20 11.01
N GLU A 413 -25.87 10.33 12.30
CA GLU A 413 -25.82 11.64 12.97
C GLU A 413 -24.64 12.52 12.52
N GLY A 414 -23.52 11.91 12.06
CA GLY A 414 -22.39 12.60 11.47
C GLY A 414 -22.47 12.77 9.96
N CYS A 415 -23.43 12.14 9.29
CA CYS A 415 -23.53 12.15 7.84
C CYS A 415 -24.14 13.45 7.31
N LYS A 416 -23.54 13.98 6.23
CA LYS A 416 -24.01 15.18 5.52
C LYS A 416 -24.06 14.91 4.04
N MET A 417 -25.03 15.52 3.35
CA MET A 417 -25.20 15.42 1.90
C MET A 417 -25.51 16.77 1.28
N TYR A 418 -25.04 16.97 0.04
CA TYR A 418 -25.40 18.09 -0.82
C TYR A 418 -25.31 17.69 -2.29
N GLY A 419 -26.36 17.94 -3.07
CA GLY A 419 -26.33 17.79 -4.52
C GLY A 419 -26.14 16.35 -5.03
N CYS A 420 -26.34 15.34 -4.21
CA CYS A 420 -26.12 13.94 -4.57
C CYS A 420 -27.28 13.35 -5.39
N THR A 421 -26.93 12.55 -6.41
CA THR A 421 -27.91 11.88 -7.28
C THR A 421 -27.65 10.38 -7.36
N ASN A 422 -28.63 9.62 -7.83
CA ASN A 422 -28.39 8.26 -8.31
C ASN A 422 -28.02 8.25 -9.80
N GLU A 423 -27.78 7.09 -10.36
CA GLU A 423 -27.42 6.92 -11.79
C GLU A 423 -28.52 7.40 -12.74
N SER A 424 -29.79 7.44 -12.34
CA SER A 424 -30.90 8.00 -13.14
C SER A 424 -31.04 9.52 -13.02
N GLY A 425 -30.24 10.19 -12.18
CA GLY A 425 -30.31 11.63 -11.91
C GLY A 425 -31.35 12.03 -10.87
N ALA A 426 -31.98 11.09 -10.17
CA ALA A 426 -32.89 11.39 -9.06
C ALA A 426 -32.10 11.82 -7.82
N GLU A 427 -32.67 12.70 -7.00
CA GLU A 427 -32.06 13.13 -5.75
C GLU A 427 -31.85 11.96 -4.81
N PHE A 428 -30.59 11.62 -4.52
CA PHE A 428 -30.24 10.42 -3.76
C PHE A 428 -30.74 10.45 -2.31
N TYR A 429 -30.75 11.63 -1.69
CA TYR A 429 -31.28 11.80 -0.34
C TYR A 429 -32.68 11.22 -0.14
N ASN A 430 -33.55 11.36 -1.16
CA ASN A 430 -34.91 10.87 -1.13
C ASN A 430 -35.03 9.34 -1.31
N LEU A 431 -33.97 8.66 -1.74
CA LEU A 431 -33.92 7.21 -1.89
C LEU A 431 -33.54 6.50 -0.58
N ILE A 432 -33.01 7.22 0.38
CA ILE A 432 -32.65 6.71 1.71
C ILE A 432 -33.92 6.46 2.51
N PRO A 433 -34.08 5.30 3.20
CA PRO A 433 -35.22 5.01 4.04
C PRO A 433 -35.47 6.13 5.06
N GLU A 434 -36.72 6.50 5.28
CA GLU A 434 -37.12 7.68 6.06
C GLU A 434 -36.51 7.71 7.47
N ALA A 435 -36.47 6.58 8.15
CA ALA A 435 -35.91 6.48 9.49
C ALA A 435 -34.40 6.77 9.54
N VAL A 436 -33.66 6.36 8.50
CA VAL A 436 -32.23 6.63 8.35
C VAL A 436 -32.02 8.08 7.88
N ARG A 437 -32.78 8.49 6.87
CA ARG A 437 -32.72 9.83 6.29
C ARG A 437 -32.95 10.95 7.32
N ALA A 438 -33.79 10.72 8.30
CA ALA A 438 -34.08 11.69 9.37
C ALA A 438 -32.82 12.06 10.19
N THR A 439 -31.80 11.24 10.15
CA THR A 439 -30.52 11.47 10.86
C THR A 439 -29.40 11.98 9.96
N VAL A 440 -29.58 11.97 8.63
CA VAL A 440 -28.65 12.53 7.65
C VAL A 440 -28.96 14.01 7.43
N ARG A 441 -27.96 14.87 7.61
CA ARG A 441 -28.12 16.29 7.38
C ARG A 441 -28.03 16.62 5.89
N ASN A 442 -29.16 17.04 5.28
CA ASN A 442 -29.17 17.60 3.94
C ASN A 442 -28.76 19.08 4.01
N LEU A 443 -27.59 19.41 3.46
CA LEU A 443 -27.05 20.77 3.49
C LEU A 443 -27.75 21.64 2.46
N ASN A 444 -27.99 22.91 2.83
CA ASN A 444 -28.37 23.91 1.86
C ASN A 444 -27.15 24.53 1.17
N GLU A 445 -27.37 25.30 0.10
CA GLU A 445 -26.32 25.93 -0.70
C GLU A 445 -25.41 26.85 0.14
N SER A 446 -25.97 27.59 1.08
CA SER A 446 -25.19 28.48 1.95
C SER A 446 -24.24 27.69 2.86
N GLU A 447 -24.71 26.58 3.45
CA GLU A 447 -23.89 25.71 4.30
C GLU A 447 -22.80 25.01 3.49
N PHE A 448 -23.15 24.54 2.27
CA PHE A 448 -22.17 23.96 1.34
C PHE A 448 -21.07 24.97 0.99
N ASN A 449 -21.45 26.15 0.50
CA ASN A 449 -20.50 27.19 0.11
C ASN A 449 -19.64 27.67 1.28
N ALA A 450 -20.19 27.76 2.48
CA ALA A 450 -19.45 28.19 3.66
C ALA A 450 -18.35 27.21 4.08
N ASN A 451 -18.62 25.91 4.03
CA ASN A 451 -17.76 24.88 4.64
C ASN A 451 -17.05 23.98 3.63
N PHE A 452 -17.62 23.75 2.45
CA PHE A 452 -17.17 22.71 1.51
C PHE A 452 -17.02 23.23 0.07
N GLY A 453 -17.23 24.47 -0.21
CA GLY A 453 -17.28 25.04 -1.57
C GLY A 453 -15.96 25.05 -2.33
N SER A 454 -14.86 24.59 -1.75
CA SER A 454 -13.58 24.39 -2.43
C SER A 454 -12.69 23.40 -1.68
N ARG A 455 -11.75 22.75 -2.41
CA ARG A 455 -10.70 21.90 -1.84
C ARG A 455 -9.96 22.59 -0.70
N GLU A 456 -9.54 23.84 -0.93
CA GLU A 456 -8.82 24.63 0.05
C GLU A 456 -9.59 24.77 1.38
N LYS A 457 -10.89 25.02 1.32
CA LYS A 457 -11.74 25.11 2.53
C LYS A 457 -11.80 23.78 3.28
N ILE A 458 -11.91 22.67 2.56
CA ILE A 458 -11.97 21.35 3.15
C ILE A 458 -10.61 21.01 3.79
N MET A 459 -9.53 21.19 3.06
CA MET A 459 -8.19 20.83 3.52
C MET A 459 -7.67 21.77 4.63
N SER A 460 -8.18 23.00 4.69
CA SER A 460 -7.89 23.97 5.79
C SER A 460 -8.88 23.88 6.94
N TRP A 461 -9.58 22.77 7.11
CA TRP A 461 -10.58 22.56 8.17
C TRP A 461 -10.11 23.00 9.57
N ASP A 462 -8.86 22.72 9.87
CA ASP A 462 -8.15 23.33 10.98
C ASP A 462 -6.87 24.03 10.45
N SER A 463 -6.30 24.90 11.24
CA SER A 463 -5.14 25.70 10.85
C SER A 463 -3.80 24.92 10.80
N ASN A 464 -3.83 23.58 10.88
CA ASN A 464 -2.63 22.77 10.99
C ASN A 464 -2.20 22.12 9.65
N ALA A 465 -3.04 22.22 8.60
CA ALA A 465 -2.71 21.70 7.28
C ALA A 465 -2.09 22.79 6.41
N ASP A 466 -1.10 22.42 5.60
CA ASP A 466 -0.69 23.21 4.44
C ASP A 466 -1.65 22.92 3.29
N ALA A 467 -2.81 23.61 3.28
CA ALA A 467 -3.83 23.42 2.26
C ALA A 467 -3.33 23.79 0.85
N SER A 468 -2.30 24.64 0.73
CA SER A 468 -1.73 25.08 -0.54
C SER A 468 -0.95 23.97 -1.25
N TRP A 469 -0.50 22.94 -0.52
CA TRP A 469 0.20 21.79 -1.08
C TRP A 469 -0.73 20.87 -1.87
N PHE A 470 -2.03 20.81 -1.55
CA PHE A 470 -2.99 19.92 -2.22
C PHE A 470 -3.46 20.51 -3.56
N GLN A 471 -2.60 20.46 -4.57
CA GLN A 471 -2.83 20.96 -5.93
C GLN A 471 -2.57 19.86 -6.97
N GLU A 472 -3.27 19.97 -8.12
CA GLU A 472 -3.06 19.09 -9.29
C GLU A 472 -1.71 19.27 -9.95
#